data_1a506a90e2696aab71f7757502b0024a
#
_entry.id   1a506a90e2696aab71f7757502b0024a
#
_cell.length_a   1.000
_cell.length_b   1.000
_cell.length_c   1.000
_cell.angle_alpha   90.00
_cell.angle_beta   90.00
_cell.angle_gamma   90.00
#
_symmetry.space_group_name_H-M   'P 1'
#
loop_
_entity.id
_entity.type
_entity.pdbx_description
1 polymer ?
#
loop_
_entity_poly.entity_id
_entity_poly.type
_entity_poly.pdbx_seq_one_letter_code
_entity_poly.pdbx_strand_id
1 'polypeptide(L)'
;YKQMGLADNTLKQFQQTGKVIWDSGLPVLDDLHNVSYDWEYPAAARATDLRLQNYATQQYIETIKALKPGLTMVIMHCSKPTEVFPYITGSGHIRKGDLLAMIDPEFKRFIQQEGIILTTWREVKERRDKAK
;
A
#
# COMPACT_ATOMS: atom_id res chain seq x y z
N TYR A 1 5.90 12.47 5.40
CA TYR A 1 5.97 13.60 4.45
C TYR A 1 7.33 14.31 4.43
N LYS A 2 8.04 14.47 5.56
CA LYS A 2 9.41 14.99 5.56
C LYS A 2 10.38 14.12 4.74
N GLN A 3 10.15 12.82 4.67
CA GLN A 3 10.96 11.88 3.87
C GLN A 3 10.72 12.03 2.36
N MET A 4 9.62 12.66 1.94
CA MET A 4 9.31 12.93 0.53
C MET A 4 9.93 14.24 0.00
N GLY A 5 10.72 14.96 0.80
CA GLY A 5 11.35 16.22 0.39
C GLY A 5 10.36 17.34 0.07
N LEU A 6 9.16 17.30 0.61
CA LEU A 6 8.15 18.33 0.39
C LEU A 6 8.56 19.64 1.07
N ALA A 7 8.30 20.76 0.39
CA ALA A 7 8.53 22.09 0.94
C ALA A 7 7.68 22.33 2.22
N ASP A 8 8.20 23.10 3.18
CA ASP A 8 7.56 23.33 4.48
C ASP A 8 6.13 23.90 4.37
N ASN A 9 5.86 24.73 3.37
CA ASN A 9 4.52 25.29 3.14
C ASN A 9 3.52 24.20 2.70
N THR A 10 3.95 23.26 1.85
CA THR A 10 3.15 22.10 1.42
C THR A 10 2.85 21.18 2.60
N LEU A 11 3.84 20.93 3.43
CA LEU A 11 3.67 20.14 4.65
C LEU A 11 2.65 20.79 5.61
N LYS A 12 2.71 22.11 5.81
CA LYS A 12 1.74 22.85 6.62
C LYS A 12 0.32 22.76 6.06
N GLN A 13 0.16 22.86 4.72
CA GLN A 13 -1.14 22.71 4.07
C GLN A 13 -1.72 21.31 4.31
N PHE A 14 -0.93 20.25 4.17
CA PHE A 14 -1.39 18.89 4.45
C PHE A 14 -1.78 18.69 5.91
N GLN A 15 -1.00 19.24 6.86
CA GLN A 15 -1.33 19.21 8.28
C GLN A 15 -2.65 19.95 8.58
N GLN A 16 -2.86 21.11 7.99
CA GLN A 16 -4.12 21.86 8.13
C GLN A 16 -5.30 21.08 7.56
N THR A 17 -5.15 20.50 6.36
CA THR A 17 -6.18 19.65 5.74
C THR A 17 -6.49 18.43 6.62
N GLY A 18 -5.47 17.74 7.11
CA GLY A 18 -5.64 16.63 8.04
C GLY A 18 -6.38 17.03 9.30
N LYS A 19 -6.09 18.22 9.86
CA LYS A 19 -6.81 18.75 11.02
C LYS A 19 -8.29 19.02 10.72
N VAL A 20 -8.61 19.63 9.59
CA VAL A 20 -10.00 19.86 9.17
C VAL A 20 -10.76 18.55 9.03
N ILE A 21 -10.16 17.53 8.39
CA ILE A 21 -10.74 16.20 8.27
C ILE A 21 -11.00 15.57 9.64
N TRP A 22 -10.01 15.64 10.52
CA TRP A 22 -10.12 15.12 11.88
C TRP A 22 -11.20 15.84 12.69
N ASP A 23 -11.25 17.15 12.65
CA ASP A 23 -12.24 17.97 13.37
C ASP A 23 -13.66 17.73 12.85
N SER A 24 -13.81 17.38 11.57
CA SER A 24 -15.10 16.98 10.97
C SER A 24 -15.59 15.59 11.38
N GLY A 25 -14.81 14.86 12.18
CA GLY A 25 -15.20 13.54 12.68
C GLY A 25 -14.71 12.36 11.81
N LEU A 26 -13.83 12.60 10.85
CA LEU A 26 -13.27 11.54 10.00
C LEU A 26 -11.87 11.13 10.47
N PRO A 27 -11.46 9.87 10.28
CA PRO A 27 -10.11 9.42 10.57
C PRO A 27 -9.10 9.94 9.53
N VAL A 28 -7.85 10.07 9.95
CA VAL A 28 -6.72 10.43 9.11
C VAL A 28 -5.65 9.34 9.23
N LEU A 29 -4.96 9.02 8.15
CA LEU A 29 -3.82 8.10 8.15
C LEU A 29 -2.60 8.73 8.78
N ASP A 30 -1.78 7.91 9.44
CA ASP A 30 -0.44 8.30 9.87
C ASP A 30 0.53 8.27 8.69
N ASP A 31 0.37 7.30 7.78
CA ASP A 31 1.26 7.13 6.64
C ASP A 31 0.54 6.54 5.40
N LEU A 32 1.09 6.83 4.21
CA LEU A 32 0.59 6.37 2.92
C LEU A 32 1.76 5.95 2.03
N HIS A 33 1.73 4.72 1.55
CA HIS A 33 2.71 4.16 0.64
C HIS A 33 2.09 3.76 -0.71
N ASN A 34 2.68 4.24 -1.79
CA ASN A 34 2.36 3.81 -3.16
C ASN A 34 3.65 3.32 -3.82
N VAL A 35 4.04 2.10 -3.47
CA VAL A 35 5.41 1.62 -3.68
C VAL A 35 5.59 0.71 -4.90
N SER A 36 4.56 -0.05 -5.31
CA SER A 36 4.73 -1.07 -6.36
C SER A 36 5.14 -0.50 -7.72
N TYR A 37 4.82 0.76 -7.99
CA TYR A 37 5.25 1.45 -9.21
C TYR A 37 6.71 1.89 -9.20
N ASP A 38 7.33 1.96 -8.03
CA ASP A 38 8.73 2.36 -7.86
C ASP A 38 9.68 1.16 -7.86
N TRP A 39 9.13 -0.07 -7.83
CA TRP A 39 9.95 -1.28 -7.86
C TRP A 39 10.44 -1.59 -9.26
N GLU A 40 11.72 -1.95 -9.33
CA GLU A 40 12.27 -2.55 -10.54
C GLU A 40 11.78 -3.99 -10.71
N TYR A 41 11.14 -4.29 -11.83
CA TYR A 41 10.70 -5.63 -12.18
C TYR A 41 11.63 -6.24 -13.23
N PRO A 42 12.71 -6.92 -12.83
CA PRO A 42 13.66 -7.50 -13.77
C PRO A 42 12.99 -8.55 -14.68
N ALA A 43 13.52 -8.73 -15.89
CA ALA A 43 12.96 -9.68 -16.85
C ALA A 43 12.83 -11.09 -16.28
N ALA A 44 13.80 -11.52 -15.45
CA ALA A 44 13.75 -12.81 -14.76
C ALA A 44 12.56 -12.96 -13.82
N ALA A 45 12.16 -11.89 -13.11
CA ALA A 45 10.99 -11.91 -12.24
C ALA A 45 9.68 -11.96 -13.05
N ARG A 46 9.67 -11.39 -14.25
CA ARG A 46 8.50 -11.35 -15.15
C ARG A 46 8.33 -12.61 -16.01
N ALA A 47 9.26 -13.56 -15.96
CA ALA A 47 9.29 -14.71 -16.86
C ALA A 47 8.13 -15.69 -16.63
N THR A 48 7.64 -15.83 -15.40
CA THR A 48 6.49 -16.68 -15.04
C THR A 48 5.67 -16.04 -13.94
N ASP A 49 4.41 -16.45 -13.80
CA ASP A 49 3.52 -15.97 -12.73
C ASP A 49 4.09 -16.30 -11.35
N LEU A 50 4.67 -17.46 -11.15
CA LEU A 50 5.29 -17.83 -9.89
C LEU A 50 6.49 -16.94 -9.53
N ARG A 51 7.34 -16.60 -10.48
CA ARG A 51 8.47 -15.70 -10.25
C ARG A 51 8.00 -14.29 -9.97
N LEU A 52 6.97 -13.84 -10.68
CA LEU A 52 6.37 -12.53 -10.46
C LEU A 52 5.71 -12.43 -9.07
N GLN A 53 4.99 -13.49 -8.66
CA GLN A 53 4.41 -13.61 -7.33
C GLN A 53 5.49 -13.52 -6.26
N ASN A 54 6.49 -14.40 -6.32
CA ASN A 54 7.57 -14.43 -5.33
C ASN A 54 8.28 -13.07 -5.22
N TYR A 55 8.58 -12.45 -6.35
CA TYR A 55 9.20 -11.12 -6.36
C TYR A 55 8.33 -10.07 -5.68
N ALA A 56 7.07 -9.94 -6.11
CA ALA A 56 6.16 -8.94 -5.56
C ALA A 56 5.85 -9.20 -4.08
N THR A 57 5.68 -10.46 -3.66
CA THR A 57 5.51 -10.85 -2.26
C THR A 57 6.67 -10.40 -1.40
N GLN A 58 7.91 -10.64 -1.83
CA GLN A 58 9.09 -10.21 -1.07
C GLN A 58 9.19 -8.69 -0.98
N GLN A 59 8.92 -7.97 -2.08
CA GLN A 59 8.93 -6.50 -2.06
C GLN A 59 7.88 -5.94 -1.08
N TYR A 60 6.68 -6.52 -1.02
CA TYR A 60 5.67 -6.13 -0.03
C TYR A 60 6.09 -6.46 1.40
N ILE A 61 6.68 -7.63 1.63
CA ILE A 61 7.19 -8.02 2.96
C ILE A 61 8.25 -7.03 3.43
N GLU A 62 9.22 -6.69 2.59
CA GLU A 62 10.27 -5.72 2.91
C GLU A 62 9.71 -4.32 3.18
N THR A 63 8.77 -3.88 2.33
CA THR A 63 8.08 -2.60 2.52
C THR A 63 7.39 -2.54 3.87
N ILE A 64 6.60 -3.58 4.21
CA ILE A 64 5.83 -3.62 5.44
C ILE A 64 6.72 -3.72 6.68
N LYS A 65 7.82 -4.47 6.62
CA LYS A 65 8.82 -4.52 7.71
C LYS A 65 9.45 -3.16 8.01
N ALA A 66 9.54 -2.29 7.01
CA ALA A 66 10.09 -0.95 7.16
C ALA A 66 9.08 0.08 7.69
N LEU A 67 7.79 -0.27 7.81
CA LEU A 67 6.77 0.63 8.31
C LEU A 67 6.98 0.96 9.78
N LYS A 68 6.63 2.18 10.15
CA LYS A 68 6.55 2.59 11.55
C LYS A 68 5.21 2.13 12.15
N PRO A 69 5.16 1.91 13.47
CA PRO A 69 3.88 1.69 14.14
C PRO A 69 2.90 2.83 13.89
N GLY A 70 1.66 2.50 13.58
CA GLY A 70 0.62 3.48 13.28
C GLY A 70 -0.40 2.93 12.27
N LEU A 71 -1.25 3.81 11.79
CA LEU A 71 -2.25 3.51 10.77
C LEU A 71 -1.68 3.84 9.38
N THR A 72 -1.26 2.83 8.65
CA THR A 72 -0.68 2.96 7.31
C THR A 72 -1.60 2.39 6.24
N MET A 73 -1.71 3.09 5.11
CA MET A 73 -2.31 2.56 3.89
C MET A 73 -1.21 2.25 2.88
N VAL A 74 -1.18 1.01 2.41
CA VAL A 74 -0.34 0.60 1.27
C VAL A 74 -1.22 0.47 0.05
N ILE A 75 -0.97 1.30 -0.96
CA ILE A 75 -1.75 1.31 -2.20
C ILE A 75 -1.31 0.15 -3.09
N MET A 76 -2.29 -0.57 -3.63
CA MET A 76 -2.10 -1.68 -4.56
C MET A 76 -3.06 -1.55 -5.73
N HIS A 77 -2.66 -2.03 -6.89
CA HIS A 77 -3.46 -1.92 -8.11
C HIS A 77 -3.80 -3.30 -8.66
N CYS A 78 -4.24 -4.22 -7.80
CA CYS A 78 -4.53 -5.61 -8.14
C CYS A 78 -5.42 -5.72 -9.37
N SER A 79 -4.90 -6.25 -10.47
CA SER A 79 -5.66 -6.43 -11.70
C SER A 79 -5.28 -7.73 -12.38
N LYS A 80 -6.29 -8.47 -12.84
CA LYS A 80 -6.08 -9.62 -13.73
C LYS A 80 -5.90 -9.08 -15.15
N PRO A 81 -4.75 -9.31 -15.81
CA PRO A 81 -4.54 -8.88 -17.19
C PRO A 81 -5.54 -9.56 -18.13
N THR A 82 -6.03 -8.78 -19.09
CA THR A 82 -6.85 -9.23 -20.21
C THR A 82 -6.17 -8.86 -21.52
N GLU A 83 -6.64 -9.34 -22.64
CA GLU A 83 -6.08 -9.03 -23.97
C GLU A 83 -6.10 -7.53 -24.28
N VAL A 84 -7.07 -6.79 -23.76
CA VAL A 84 -7.18 -5.34 -23.96
C VAL A 84 -6.31 -4.52 -22.99
N PHE A 85 -5.78 -5.13 -21.94
CA PHE A 85 -5.06 -4.44 -20.87
C PHE A 85 -3.83 -3.66 -21.37
N PRO A 86 -3.00 -4.18 -22.30
CA PRO A 86 -1.85 -3.46 -22.84
C PRO A 86 -2.20 -2.16 -23.57
N TYR A 87 -3.44 -2.05 -24.08
CA TYR A 87 -3.94 -0.82 -24.71
C TYR A 87 -4.40 0.24 -23.72
N ILE A 88 -4.56 -0.14 -22.44
CA ILE A 88 -4.99 0.76 -21.37
C ILE A 88 -3.77 1.28 -20.57
N THR A 89 -2.78 0.42 -20.31
CA THR A 89 -1.62 0.77 -19.48
C THR A 89 -0.42 -0.14 -19.74
N GLY A 90 0.79 0.43 -19.67
CA GLY A 90 2.04 -0.33 -19.70
C GLY A 90 2.40 -1.03 -18.37
N SER A 91 1.64 -0.77 -17.29
CA SER A 91 1.92 -1.30 -15.94
C SER A 91 1.31 -2.68 -15.66
N GLY A 92 0.96 -3.44 -16.69
CA GLY A 92 0.27 -4.73 -16.55
C GLY A 92 0.99 -5.73 -15.65
N HIS A 93 2.31 -5.82 -15.74
CA HIS A 93 3.11 -6.72 -14.91
C HIS A 93 3.14 -6.29 -13.44
N ILE A 94 3.19 -4.98 -13.14
CA ILE A 94 3.13 -4.44 -11.79
C ILE A 94 1.79 -4.81 -11.16
N ARG A 95 0.69 -4.49 -11.83
CA ARG A 95 -0.68 -4.75 -11.35
C ARG A 95 -0.98 -6.23 -11.18
N LYS A 96 -0.42 -7.07 -12.07
CA LYS A 96 -0.49 -8.53 -11.93
C LYS A 96 0.35 -9.00 -10.74
N GLY A 97 1.53 -8.42 -10.53
CA GLY A 97 2.37 -8.67 -9.35
C GLY A 97 1.63 -8.35 -8.05
N ASP A 98 0.99 -7.18 -7.97
CA ASP A 98 0.16 -6.80 -6.84
C ASP A 98 -0.93 -7.85 -6.55
N LEU A 99 -1.68 -8.27 -7.58
CA LEU A 99 -2.70 -9.30 -7.43
C LEU A 99 -2.14 -10.61 -6.91
N LEU A 100 -1.04 -11.09 -7.51
CA LEU A 100 -0.44 -12.37 -7.15
C LEU A 100 0.12 -12.36 -5.73
N ALA A 101 0.74 -11.26 -5.29
CA ALA A 101 1.21 -11.10 -3.92
C ALA A 101 0.06 -11.12 -2.90
N MET A 102 -1.06 -10.45 -3.21
CA MET A 102 -2.21 -10.39 -2.29
C MET A 102 -2.93 -11.72 -2.10
N ILE A 103 -2.80 -12.65 -3.05
CA ILE A 103 -3.35 -14.01 -2.92
C ILE A 103 -2.29 -15.03 -2.48
N ASP A 104 -1.05 -14.61 -2.22
CA ASP A 104 0.03 -15.48 -1.80
C ASP A 104 -0.15 -15.94 -0.34
N PRO A 105 -0.20 -17.26 -0.06
CA PRO A 105 -0.25 -17.77 1.30
C PRO A 105 0.95 -17.36 2.16
N GLU A 106 2.13 -17.13 1.57
CA GLU A 106 3.32 -16.65 2.28
C GLU A 106 3.08 -15.24 2.81
N PHE A 107 2.57 -14.34 1.99
CA PHE A 107 2.23 -12.98 2.41
C PHE A 107 1.19 -12.97 3.53
N LYS A 108 0.16 -13.79 3.41
CA LYS A 108 -0.87 -13.94 4.45
C LYS A 108 -0.27 -14.40 5.78
N ARG A 109 0.61 -15.41 5.75
CA ARG A 109 1.30 -15.89 6.96
C ARG A 109 2.16 -14.80 7.59
N PHE A 110 2.90 -14.07 6.77
CA PHE A 110 3.73 -12.94 7.23
C PHE A 110 2.88 -11.90 7.97
N ILE A 111 1.77 -11.43 7.39
CA ILE A 111 0.87 -10.45 8.02
C ILE A 111 0.39 -10.95 9.40
N GLN A 112 0.05 -12.25 9.51
CA GLN A 112 -0.41 -12.85 10.76
C GLN A 112 0.72 -12.96 11.80
N GLN A 113 1.91 -13.39 11.39
CA GLN A 113 3.08 -13.57 12.27
C GLN A 113 3.60 -12.26 12.84
N GLU A 114 3.58 -11.19 12.05
CA GLU A 114 3.97 -9.85 12.50
C GLU A 114 2.87 -9.15 13.33
N GLY A 115 1.72 -9.79 13.55
CA GLY A 115 0.62 -9.23 14.33
C GLY A 115 0.00 -7.99 13.67
N ILE A 116 0.08 -7.87 12.35
CA ILE A 116 -0.47 -6.74 11.61
C ILE A 116 -1.98 -6.83 11.56
N ILE A 117 -2.65 -5.79 12.01
CA ILE A 117 -4.12 -5.71 12.02
C ILE A 117 -4.59 -5.08 10.72
N LEU A 118 -5.19 -5.90 9.85
CA LEU A 118 -5.90 -5.38 8.69
C LEU A 118 -7.20 -4.73 9.15
N THR A 119 -7.48 -3.54 8.64
CA THR A 119 -8.65 -2.76 9.07
C THR A 119 -9.34 -2.06 7.92
N THR A 120 -10.56 -1.61 8.15
CA THR A 120 -11.35 -0.82 7.22
C THR A 120 -11.48 0.62 7.73
N TRP A 121 -11.79 1.56 6.83
CA TRP A 121 -12.07 2.95 7.22
C TRP A 121 -13.21 3.07 8.23
N ARG A 122 -14.20 2.17 8.17
CA ARG A 122 -15.31 2.11 9.13
C ARG A 122 -14.80 1.79 10.53
N GLU A 123 -14.00 0.74 10.66
CA GLU A 123 -13.43 0.32 11.95
C GLU A 123 -12.47 1.37 12.52
N VAL A 124 -11.68 2.04 11.66
CA VAL A 124 -10.83 3.16 12.08
C VAL A 124 -11.69 4.31 12.62
N LYS A 125 -12.80 4.63 11.93
CA LYS A 125 -13.75 5.64 12.39
C LYS A 125 -14.36 5.28 13.75
N GLU A 126 -14.79 4.04 13.92
CA GLU A 126 -15.37 3.56 15.18
C GLU A 126 -14.36 3.65 16.35
N ARG A 127 -13.10 3.28 16.10
CA ARG A 127 -12.04 3.43 17.11
C ARG A 127 -11.78 4.88 17.46
N ARG A 128 -11.74 5.75 16.46
CA ARG A 128 -11.59 7.19 16.66
C ARG A 128 -12.72 7.75 17.52
N ASP A 129 -13.96 7.38 17.24
CA ASP A 129 -15.13 7.91 17.97
C ASP A 129 -15.17 7.44 19.43
N LYS A 130 -14.59 6.26 19.73
CA LYS A 130 -14.44 5.74 21.10
C LYS A 130 -13.25 6.36 21.85
N ALA A 131 -12.31 6.99 21.16
CA ALA A 131 -11.12 7.62 21.77
C ALA A 131 -11.34 9.09 22.19
N LYS A 132 -12.57 9.60 22.06
CA LYS A 132 -12.96 10.95 22.46
C LYS A 132 -13.46 10.97 23.93
#